data_e2e4bd809dce55dd0981445655789e51
#
_entry.id   e2e4bd809dce55dd0981445655789e51
#
_cell.length_a   1.000
_cell.length_b   1.000
_cell.length_c   1.000
_cell.angle_alpha   90.00
_cell.angle_beta   90.00
_cell.angle_gamma   90.00
#
_symmetry.space_group_name_H-M   'P 1'
#
loop_
_entity.id
_entity.type
_entity.pdbx_description
1 polymer ?
#
loop_
_entity_poly.entity_id
_entity_poly.type
_entity_poly.pdbx_seq_one_letter_code
_entity_poly.pdbx_strand_id
1 'polypeptide(L)'
;MRAALLALALVPGVARAAEPPCLSSAEFTALAGYGLPSAIAGTSQRCAATLPADAFLRTQGPALIARYATAKPAMWPAAKAAFFKLGIAAPPDAMQMLRALPDASQQQLVDIFVAGIVAEKLPVEHCATFDRLLALLSLLPPESTAEAIGLAAGIGSRAGQARIGKIVICTP
;
A
#
# COMPACT_ATOMS: atom_id res chain seq x y z
N MET A 1 30.08 -30.80 57.50
CA MET A 1 29.58 -30.96 56.15
C MET A 1 28.55 -29.85 55.92
N ARG A 2 28.90 -28.77 55.21
CA ARG A 2 28.03 -27.63 54.91
C ARG A 2 27.65 -27.73 53.44
N ALA A 3 26.38 -28.09 53.15
CA ALA A 3 25.84 -28.10 51.79
C ALA A 3 25.39 -26.67 51.39
N ALA A 4 26.08 -26.07 50.41
CA ALA A 4 25.72 -24.81 49.83
C ALA A 4 24.71 -25.06 48.68
N LEU A 5 23.47 -24.64 48.86
CA LEU A 5 22.44 -24.66 47.81
C LEU A 5 22.63 -23.42 46.92
N LEU A 6 23.08 -23.64 45.67
CA LEU A 6 23.07 -22.61 44.62
C LEU A 6 21.64 -22.50 44.10
N ALA A 7 20.96 -21.40 44.39
CA ALA A 7 19.69 -21.05 43.76
C ALA A 7 19.98 -20.39 42.38
N LEU A 8 19.71 -21.12 41.31
CA LEU A 8 19.75 -20.59 39.94
C LEU A 8 18.50 -19.74 39.72
N ALA A 9 18.65 -18.42 39.70
CA ALA A 9 17.57 -17.48 39.35
C ALA A 9 17.34 -17.51 37.83
N LEU A 10 16.30 -18.21 37.40
CA LEU A 10 15.76 -18.13 36.05
C LEU A 10 15.09 -16.75 35.89
N VAL A 11 15.78 -15.81 35.24
CA VAL A 11 15.20 -14.54 34.81
C VAL A 11 14.39 -14.83 33.53
N PRO A 12 13.04 -14.67 33.53
CA PRO A 12 12.26 -14.81 32.33
C PRO A 12 12.62 -13.63 31.42
N GLY A 13 13.35 -13.91 30.35
CA GLY A 13 13.56 -12.94 29.27
C GLY A 13 12.20 -12.56 28.67
N VAL A 14 11.75 -11.33 28.91
CA VAL A 14 10.56 -10.77 28.27
C VAL A 14 10.90 -10.62 26.78
N ALA A 15 10.49 -11.59 25.97
CA ALA A 15 10.53 -11.48 24.52
C ALA A 15 9.64 -10.28 24.14
N ARG A 16 10.25 -9.13 23.87
CA ARG A 16 9.56 -7.97 23.30
C ARG A 16 9.09 -8.41 21.92
N ALA A 17 7.77 -8.54 21.74
CA ALA A 17 7.20 -8.68 20.42
C ALA A 17 7.69 -7.50 19.58
N ALA A 18 8.39 -7.78 18.48
CA ALA A 18 8.87 -6.74 17.57
C ALA A 18 7.64 -5.93 17.11
N GLU A 19 7.72 -4.62 17.32
CA GLU A 19 6.66 -3.71 16.88
C GLU A 19 6.48 -3.85 15.35
N PRO A 20 5.24 -3.95 14.84
CA PRO A 20 5.03 -4.15 13.41
C PRO A 20 5.67 -2.99 12.64
N PRO A 21 6.35 -3.27 11.52
CA PRO A 21 7.03 -2.24 10.76
C PRO A 21 6.04 -1.19 10.28
N CYS A 22 6.33 0.08 10.54
CA CYS A 22 5.54 1.21 10.07
C CYS A 22 6.21 1.91 8.88
N LEU A 23 5.44 2.57 8.02
CA LEU A 23 5.94 3.42 6.95
C LEU A 23 5.99 4.89 7.39
N SER A 24 7.07 5.59 7.08
CA SER A 24 7.06 7.05 7.11
C SER A 24 6.08 7.60 6.06
N SER A 25 5.67 8.87 6.21
CA SER A 25 4.82 9.52 5.21
C SER A 25 5.43 9.49 3.80
N ALA A 26 6.75 9.68 3.69
CA ALA A 26 7.44 9.64 2.40
C ALA A 26 7.45 8.23 1.77
N GLU A 27 7.69 7.18 2.57
CA GLU A 27 7.61 5.79 2.11
C GLU A 27 6.19 5.42 1.67
N PHE A 28 5.19 5.88 2.43
CA PHE A 28 3.79 5.66 2.07
C PHE A 28 3.41 6.42 0.79
N THR A 29 3.84 7.68 0.62
CA THR A 29 3.61 8.47 -0.59
C THR A 29 4.18 7.76 -1.83
N ALA A 30 5.42 7.27 -1.75
CA ALA A 30 6.04 6.54 -2.85
C ALA A 30 5.29 5.25 -3.19
N LEU A 31 4.91 4.48 -2.18
CA LEU A 31 4.15 3.24 -2.37
C LEU A 31 2.75 3.50 -2.96
N ALA A 32 2.05 4.51 -2.44
CA ALA A 32 0.73 4.90 -2.92
C ALA A 32 0.79 5.42 -4.36
N GLY A 33 1.75 6.30 -4.67
CA GLY A 33 1.93 6.83 -6.02
C GLY A 33 2.27 5.74 -7.04
N TYR A 34 3.16 4.81 -6.68
CA TYR A 34 3.48 3.66 -7.52
C TYR A 34 2.26 2.76 -7.76
N GLY A 35 1.48 2.46 -6.71
CA GLY A 35 0.33 1.57 -6.78
C GLY A 35 -0.94 2.21 -7.37
N LEU A 36 -0.97 3.53 -7.51
CA LEU A 36 -2.17 4.27 -7.92
C LEU A 36 -2.75 3.83 -9.27
N PRO A 37 -1.96 3.66 -10.36
CA PRO A 37 -2.49 3.16 -11.63
C PRO A 37 -3.16 1.78 -11.48
N SER A 38 -2.54 0.88 -10.74
CA SER A 38 -3.06 -0.47 -10.49
C SER A 38 -4.31 -0.44 -9.59
N ALA A 39 -4.36 0.46 -8.62
CA ALA A 39 -5.55 0.67 -7.80
C ALA A 39 -6.72 1.21 -8.61
N ILE A 40 -6.48 2.16 -9.52
CA ILE A 40 -7.51 2.68 -10.43
C ILE A 40 -8.00 1.57 -11.36
N ALA A 41 -7.10 0.73 -11.89
CA ALA A 41 -7.47 -0.41 -12.73
C ALA A 41 -8.34 -1.41 -11.97
N GLY A 42 -7.98 -1.77 -10.74
CA GLY A 42 -8.79 -2.63 -9.87
C GLY A 42 -10.17 -2.03 -9.55
N THR A 43 -10.23 -0.72 -9.30
CA THR A 43 -11.50 0.02 -9.10
C THR A 43 -12.35 -0.03 -10.35
N SER A 44 -11.76 0.24 -11.52
CA SER A 44 -12.48 0.18 -12.81
C SER A 44 -13.05 -1.21 -13.07
N GLN A 45 -12.26 -2.25 -12.82
CA GLN A 45 -12.71 -3.64 -12.96
C GLN A 45 -13.84 -3.96 -11.99
N ARG A 46 -13.72 -3.60 -10.72
CA ARG A 46 -14.73 -3.87 -9.71
C ARG A 46 -16.05 -3.17 -10.00
N CYS A 47 -15.97 -1.93 -10.49
CA CYS A 47 -17.14 -1.07 -10.69
C CYS A 47 -17.74 -1.16 -12.10
N ALA A 48 -17.16 -1.95 -12.99
CA ALA A 48 -17.58 -2.01 -14.40
C ALA A 48 -19.07 -2.37 -14.59
N ALA A 49 -19.61 -3.25 -13.73
CA ALA A 49 -21.01 -3.69 -13.82
C ALA A 49 -22.01 -2.72 -13.18
N THR A 50 -21.56 -1.84 -12.27
CA THR A 50 -22.43 -0.97 -11.47
C THR A 50 -22.46 0.48 -11.97
N LEU A 51 -21.42 0.92 -12.65
CA LEU A 51 -21.32 2.28 -13.16
C LEU A 51 -22.05 2.45 -14.50
N PRO A 52 -22.74 3.58 -14.72
CA PRO A 52 -23.37 3.89 -16.00
C PRO A 52 -22.31 4.04 -17.11
N ALA A 53 -22.76 3.94 -18.38
CA ALA A 53 -21.86 3.90 -19.54
C ALA A 53 -21.02 5.19 -19.71
N ASP A 54 -21.52 6.31 -19.25
CA ASP A 54 -20.91 7.65 -19.29
C ASP A 54 -20.04 7.96 -18.05
N ALA A 55 -19.94 7.05 -17.08
CA ALA A 55 -19.12 7.23 -15.89
C ALA A 55 -17.66 7.51 -16.26
N PHE A 56 -17.00 8.33 -15.45
CA PHE A 56 -15.59 8.74 -15.66
C PHE A 56 -14.64 7.54 -15.78
N LEU A 57 -14.75 6.57 -14.88
CA LEU A 57 -13.89 5.38 -14.89
C LEU A 57 -14.06 4.55 -16.18
N ARG A 58 -15.26 4.54 -16.77
CA ARG A 58 -15.52 3.82 -18.02
C ARG A 58 -15.00 4.55 -19.24
N THR A 59 -15.10 5.89 -19.26
CA THR A 59 -14.79 6.72 -20.42
C THR A 59 -13.37 7.27 -20.39
N GLN A 60 -12.86 7.65 -19.23
CA GLN A 60 -11.58 8.31 -19.03
C GLN A 60 -10.58 7.48 -18.18
N GLY A 61 -11.06 6.42 -17.51
CA GLY A 61 -10.24 5.57 -16.66
C GLY A 61 -8.96 5.03 -17.33
N PRO A 62 -9.03 4.47 -18.56
CA PRO A 62 -7.84 3.98 -19.26
C PRO A 62 -6.80 5.07 -19.51
N ALA A 63 -7.23 6.29 -19.90
CA ALA A 63 -6.32 7.42 -20.11
C ALA A 63 -5.69 7.89 -18.78
N LEU A 64 -6.45 7.89 -17.69
CA LEU A 64 -5.96 8.24 -16.37
C LEU A 64 -4.91 7.23 -15.87
N ILE A 65 -5.17 5.93 -16.04
CA ILE A 65 -4.24 4.86 -15.70
C ILE A 65 -2.92 5.04 -16.47
N ALA A 66 -3.00 5.23 -17.79
CA ALA A 66 -1.83 5.44 -18.64
C ALA A 66 -1.01 6.67 -18.21
N ARG A 67 -1.67 7.79 -17.90
CA ARG A 67 -1.02 9.02 -17.42
C ARG A 67 -0.29 8.78 -16.10
N TYR A 68 -0.92 8.11 -15.13
CA TYR A 68 -0.29 7.86 -13.83
C TYR A 68 0.82 6.81 -13.90
N ALA A 69 0.74 5.89 -14.86
CA ALA A 69 1.79 4.91 -15.09
C ALA A 69 3.11 5.55 -15.54
N THR A 70 3.11 6.74 -16.13
CA THR A 70 4.33 7.43 -16.53
C THR A 70 5.26 7.79 -15.35
N ALA A 71 4.69 8.00 -14.16
CA ALA A 71 5.46 8.33 -12.96
C ALA A 71 6.04 7.09 -12.23
N LYS A 72 5.58 5.87 -12.54
CA LYS A 72 5.99 4.65 -11.85
C LYS A 72 7.51 4.40 -11.83
N PRO A 73 8.26 4.58 -12.95
CA PRO A 73 9.69 4.31 -12.93
C PRO A 73 10.46 5.16 -11.91
N ALA A 74 10.10 6.43 -11.75
CA ALA A 74 10.72 7.33 -10.78
C ALA A 74 10.36 6.95 -9.32
N MET A 75 9.17 6.41 -9.10
CA MET A 75 8.68 6.04 -7.76
C MET A 75 9.13 4.64 -7.32
N TRP A 76 9.51 3.75 -8.26
CA TRP A 76 9.79 2.36 -7.99
C TRP A 76 10.85 2.11 -6.91
N PRO A 77 12.02 2.76 -6.89
CA PRO A 77 13.04 2.47 -5.89
C PRO A 77 12.54 2.65 -4.45
N ALA A 78 11.84 3.75 -4.18
CA ALA A 78 11.29 4.03 -2.85
C ALA A 78 10.06 3.16 -2.54
N ALA A 79 9.18 2.95 -3.51
CA ALA A 79 8.02 2.06 -3.38
C ALA A 79 8.43 0.61 -3.11
N LYS A 80 9.47 0.12 -3.81
CA LYS A 80 10.06 -1.21 -3.60
C LYS A 80 10.57 -1.36 -2.16
N ALA A 81 11.33 -0.39 -1.67
CA ALA A 81 11.85 -0.40 -0.30
C ALA A 81 10.70 -0.43 0.73
N ALA A 82 9.69 0.41 0.56
CA ALA A 82 8.50 0.45 1.41
C ALA A 82 7.70 -0.86 1.37
N PHE A 83 7.50 -1.44 0.19
CA PHE A 83 6.82 -2.71 0.01
C PHE A 83 7.51 -3.85 0.77
N PHE A 84 8.83 -3.97 0.61
CA PHE A 84 9.60 -5.01 1.30
C PHE A 84 9.73 -4.77 2.81
N LYS A 85 9.72 -3.51 3.26
CA LYS A 85 9.70 -3.16 4.68
C LYS A 85 8.43 -3.65 5.37
N LEU A 86 7.29 -3.52 4.70
CA LEU A 86 6.01 -3.95 5.25
C LEU A 86 5.85 -5.47 5.35
N GLY A 87 6.53 -6.24 4.52
CA GLY A 87 6.40 -7.69 4.49
C GLY A 87 4.96 -8.20 4.30
N ILE A 88 4.09 -7.37 3.71
CA ILE A 88 2.62 -7.54 3.77
C ILE A 88 2.13 -8.75 2.98
N ALA A 89 2.90 -9.19 2.00
CA ALA A 89 2.29 -9.98 0.93
C ALA A 89 2.49 -11.48 1.07
N ALA A 90 3.47 -11.96 1.86
CA ALA A 90 3.82 -13.37 1.82
C ALA A 90 4.66 -13.84 3.02
N PRO A 91 4.72 -15.15 3.28
CA PRO A 91 5.65 -15.75 4.22
C PRO A 91 7.12 -15.39 3.91
N PRO A 92 8.03 -15.45 4.91
CA PRO A 92 9.44 -15.05 4.73
C PRO A 92 10.13 -15.66 3.52
N ASP A 93 9.92 -16.96 3.26
CA ASP A 93 10.53 -17.67 2.13
C ASP A 93 10.04 -17.13 0.78
N ALA A 94 8.74 -16.87 0.65
CA ALA A 94 8.17 -16.28 -0.56
C ALA A 94 8.64 -14.83 -0.76
N MET A 95 8.85 -14.06 0.32
CA MET A 95 9.44 -12.72 0.23
C MET A 95 10.90 -12.76 -0.19
N GLN A 96 11.66 -13.77 0.22
CA GLN A 96 13.02 -13.97 -0.25
C GLN A 96 13.06 -14.29 -1.75
N MET A 97 12.19 -15.20 -2.21
CA MET A 97 12.05 -15.51 -3.63
C MET A 97 11.67 -14.26 -4.43
N LEU A 98 10.70 -13.48 -3.95
CA LEU A 98 10.29 -12.24 -4.61
C LEU A 98 11.44 -11.23 -4.73
N ARG A 99 12.29 -11.10 -3.70
CA ARG A 99 13.48 -10.22 -3.73
C ARG A 99 14.52 -10.66 -4.76
N ALA A 100 14.59 -11.96 -5.08
CA ALA A 100 15.52 -12.51 -6.05
C ALA A 100 15.07 -12.30 -7.51
N LEU A 101 13.81 -11.91 -7.75
CA LEU A 101 13.31 -11.65 -9.10
C LEU A 101 13.87 -10.35 -9.68
N PRO A 102 13.98 -10.26 -11.01
CA PRO A 102 14.26 -9.00 -11.70
C PRO A 102 13.19 -7.94 -11.37
N ASP A 103 13.58 -6.67 -11.37
CA ASP A 103 12.70 -5.54 -11.05
C ASP A 103 11.40 -5.54 -11.85
N ALA A 104 11.46 -5.83 -13.16
CA ALA A 104 10.28 -5.89 -14.02
C ALA A 104 9.25 -6.94 -13.53
N SER A 105 9.73 -8.11 -13.11
CA SER A 105 8.85 -9.15 -12.55
C SER A 105 8.28 -8.76 -11.20
N GLN A 106 9.09 -8.11 -10.35
CA GLN A 106 8.61 -7.59 -9.07
C GLN A 106 7.51 -6.54 -9.28
N GLN A 107 7.72 -5.60 -10.21
CA GLN A 107 6.74 -4.57 -10.58
C GLN A 107 5.42 -5.18 -11.04
N GLN A 108 5.49 -6.14 -11.94
CA GLN A 108 4.29 -6.83 -12.46
C GLN A 108 3.52 -7.55 -11.35
N LEU A 109 4.21 -8.23 -10.45
CA LEU A 109 3.56 -8.91 -9.31
C LEU A 109 2.90 -7.91 -8.37
N VAL A 110 3.57 -6.79 -8.04
CA VAL A 110 2.99 -5.74 -7.21
C VAL A 110 1.76 -5.14 -7.88
N ASP A 111 1.77 -4.90 -9.18
CA ASP A 111 0.65 -4.34 -9.93
C ASP A 111 -0.58 -5.26 -9.89
N ILE A 112 -0.39 -6.54 -10.19
CA ILE A 112 -1.46 -7.54 -10.14
C ILE A 112 -2.02 -7.66 -8.72
N PHE A 113 -1.16 -7.66 -7.71
CA PHE A 113 -1.55 -7.75 -6.32
C PHE A 113 -2.37 -6.54 -5.86
N VAL A 114 -1.92 -5.32 -6.18
CA VAL A 114 -2.66 -4.10 -5.84
C VAL A 114 -4.01 -4.05 -6.53
N ALA A 115 -4.05 -4.30 -7.84
CA ALA A 115 -5.30 -4.31 -8.60
C ALA A 115 -6.28 -5.38 -8.08
N GLY A 116 -5.77 -6.57 -7.78
CA GLY A 116 -6.57 -7.70 -7.26
C GLY A 116 -7.15 -7.40 -5.87
N ILE A 117 -6.35 -6.84 -4.95
CA ILE A 117 -6.85 -6.45 -3.62
C ILE A 117 -7.95 -5.41 -3.74
N VAL A 118 -7.77 -4.38 -4.57
CA VAL A 118 -8.79 -3.35 -4.75
C VAL A 118 -10.05 -3.93 -5.35
N ALA A 119 -9.93 -4.75 -6.40
CA ALA A 119 -11.06 -5.40 -7.04
C ALA A 119 -11.84 -6.33 -6.09
N GLU A 120 -11.15 -6.99 -5.15
CA GLU A 120 -11.78 -7.87 -4.17
C GLU A 120 -12.41 -7.11 -2.99
N LYS A 121 -11.69 -6.13 -2.45
CA LYS A 121 -12.06 -5.49 -1.17
C LYS A 121 -12.92 -4.25 -1.31
N LEU A 122 -12.99 -3.64 -2.51
CA LEU A 122 -13.79 -2.44 -2.71
C LEU A 122 -15.29 -2.78 -2.66
N PRO A 123 -16.07 -2.20 -1.73
CA PRO A 123 -17.51 -2.37 -1.69
C PRO A 123 -18.16 -1.69 -2.90
N VAL A 124 -19.05 -2.40 -3.61
CA VAL A 124 -19.64 -1.92 -4.86
C VAL A 124 -20.54 -0.68 -4.67
N GLU A 125 -21.10 -0.50 -3.48
CA GLU A 125 -21.88 0.67 -3.10
C GLU A 125 -21.08 1.97 -3.12
N HIS A 126 -19.74 1.89 -3.05
CA HIS A 126 -18.87 3.05 -3.12
C HIS A 126 -18.39 3.38 -4.55
N CYS A 127 -18.77 2.60 -5.56
CA CYS A 127 -18.30 2.79 -6.93
C CYS A 127 -18.59 4.20 -7.48
N ALA A 128 -19.79 4.75 -7.26
CA ALA A 128 -20.12 6.11 -7.70
C ALA A 128 -19.28 7.18 -6.98
N THR A 129 -18.97 6.96 -5.69
CA THR A 129 -18.11 7.87 -4.92
C THR A 129 -16.68 7.84 -5.45
N PHE A 130 -16.12 6.65 -5.72
CA PHE A 130 -14.79 6.52 -6.29
C PHE A 130 -14.68 7.06 -7.70
N ASP A 131 -15.71 6.85 -8.53
CA ASP A 131 -15.77 7.43 -9.87
C ASP A 131 -15.65 8.95 -9.83
N ARG A 132 -16.46 9.59 -8.98
CA ARG A 132 -16.40 11.05 -8.79
C ARG A 132 -15.09 11.53 -8.18
N LEU A 133 -14.55 10.81 -7.19
CA LEU A 133 -13.26 11.14 -6.59
C LEU A 133 -12.13 11.08 -7.61
N LEU A 134 -12.07 10.03 -8.42
CA LEU A 134 -11.06 9.87 -9.45
C LEU A 134 -11.20 10.91 -10.56
N ALA A 135 -12.44 11.31 -10.91
CA ALA A 135 -12.68 12.43 -11.82
C ALA A 135 -12.08 13.74 -11.28
N LEU A 136 -12.22 14.03 -9.99
CA LEU A 136 -11.61 15.21 -9.36
C LEU A 136 -10.08 15.11 -9.31
N LEU A 137 -9.55 13.97 -8.89
CA LEU A 137 -8.11 13.72 -8.82
C LEU A 137 -7.45 13.73 -10.20
N SER A 138 -8.21 13.43 -11.27
CA SER A 138 -7.71 13.47 -12.64
C SER A 138 -7.22 14.84 -13.09
N LEU A 139 -7.57 15.90 -12.40
CA LEU A 139 -7.08 17.26 -12.67
C LEU A 139 -5.66 17.48 -12.14
N LEU A 140 -5.17 16.61 -11.24
CA LEU A 140 -3.85 16.73 -10.63
C LEU A 140 -2.80 15.91 -11.40
N PRO A 141 -1.53 16.36 -11.40
CA PRO A 141 -0.40 15.53 -11.83
C PRO A 141 -0.25 14.30 -10.93
N PRO A 142 0.35 13.19 -11.43
CA PRO A 142 0.57 11.98 -10.65
C PRO A 142 1.28 12.22 -9.31
N GLU A 143 2.32 13.05 -9.33
CA GLU A 143 3.15 13.37 -8.15
C GLU A 143 2.32 14.12 -7.11
N SER A 144 1.54 15.13 -7.52
CA SER A 144 0.68 15.89 -6.61
C SER A 144 -0.44 15.02 -6.01
N THR A 145 -0.96 14.07 -6.79
CA THR A 145 -1.95 13.12 -6.28
C THR A 145 -1.33 12.19 -5.24
N ALA A 146 -0.13 11.66 -5.49
CA ALA A 146 0.59 10.81 -4.55
C ALA A 146 0.90 11.58 -3.25
N GLU A 147 1.34 12.83 -3.36
CA GLU A 147 1.61 13.70 -2.22
C GLU A 147 0.34 14.00 -1.41
N ALA A 148 -0.77 14.32 -2.06
CA ALA A 148 -2.06 14.54 -1.40
C ALA A 148 -2.51 13.31 -0.61
N ILE A 149 -2.34 12.11 -1.17
CA ILE A 149 -2.63 10.84 -0.48
C ILE A 149 -1.70 10.65 0.73
N GLY A 150 -0.42 10.93 0.57
CA GLY A 150 0.57 10.85 1.65
C GLY A 150 0.29 11.83 2.79
N LEU A 151 -0.08 13.07 2.46
CA LEU A 151 -0.48 14.08 3.44
C LEU A 151 -1.75 13.68 4.19
N ALA A 152 -2.77 13.18 3.49
CA ALA A 152 -3.99 12.70 4.10
C ALA A 152 -3.73 11.55 5.09
N ALA A 153 -2.85 10.61 4.72
CA ALA A 153 -2.41 9.53 5.59
C ALA A 153 -1.64 10.06 6.82
N GLY A 154 -0.76 11.04 6.63
CA GLY A 154 -0.01 11.70 7.71
C GLY A 154 -0.91 12.44 8.70
N ILE A 155 -1.96 13.12 8.22
CA ILE A 155 -2.96 13.76 9.07
C ILE A 155 -3.74 12.69 9.85
N GLY A 156 -4.16 11.62 9.20
CA GLY A 156 -4.86 10.51 9.84
C GLY A 156 -4.02 9.85 10.94
N SER A 157 -2.71 9.68 10.74
CA SER A 157 -1.82 9.11 11.75
C SER A 157 -1.70 9.98 13.01
N ARG A 158 -1.63 11.30 12.85
CA ARG A 158 -1.63 12.27 13.97
C ARG A 158 -2.95 12.29 14.73
N ALA A 159 -4.06 12.01 14.04
CA ALA A 159 -5.39 11.90 14.66
C ALA A 159 -5.64 10.54 15.33
N GLY A 160 -4.62 9.70 15.49
CA GLY A 160 -4.74 8.37 16.08
C GLY A 160 -5.20 7.27 15.10
N GLN A 161 -5.42 7.61 13.83
CA GLN A 161 -5.76 6.65 12.76
C GLN A 161 -4.48 6.24 12.01
N ALA A 162 -3.51 5.69 12.74
CA ALA A 162 -2.21 5.32 12.21
C ALA A 162 -2.23 4.11 11.25
N ARG A 163 -3.42 3.61 10.87
CA ARG A 163 -3.56 2.40 10.07
C ARG A 163 -4.44 2.61 8.84
N ILE A 164 -3.95 2.16 7.69
CA ILE A 164 -4.72 2.02 6.45
C ILE A 164 -4.75 0.54 6.11
N GLY A 165 -5.82 -0.16 6.49
CA GLY A 165 -5.90 -1.61 6.42
C GLY A 165 -4.82 -2.26 7.30
N LYS A 166 -3.89 -3.01 6.68
CA LYS A 166 -2.75 -3.64 7.38
C LYS A 166 -1.50 -2.74 7.45
N ILE A 167 -1.51 -1.59 6.78
CA ILE A 167 -0.38 -0.67 6.73
C ILE A 167 -0.42 0.23 7.96
N VAL A 168 0.65 0.25 8.72
CA VAL A 168 0.86 1.17 9.85
C VAL A 168 1.69 2.34 9.36
N ILE A 169 1.22 3.57 9.62
CA ILE A 169 1.97 4.79 9.37
C ILE A 169 2.69 5.18 10.65
N CYS A 170 4.00 5.45 10.56
CA CYS A 170 4.76 5.90 11.71
C CYS A 170 4.23 7.26 12.19
N THR A 171 3.96 7.38 13.48
CA THR A 171 3.75 8.69 14.12
C THR A 171 5.08 9.44 14.19
N PRO A 172 5.11 10.74 13.86
CA PRO A 172 6.33 11.55 13.96
C PRO A 172 6.86 11.63 15.37
#